data_1e889cf6d1c9f2e5afed3d0579c68572
#
_entry.id   1e889cf6d1c9f2e5afed3d0579c68572
#
_cell.length_a   1.000
_cell.length_b   1.000
_cell.length_c   1.000
_cell.angle_alpha   90.00
_cell.angle_beta   90.00
_cell.angle_gamma   90.00
#
_symmetry.space_group_name_H-M   'P 1'
#
loop_
_entity.id
_entity.type
_entity.pdbx_description
1 polymer ?
#
loop_
_entity_poly.entity_id
_entity_poly.type
_entity_poly.pdbx_seq_one_letter_code
_entity_poly.pdbx_strand_id
1 'polypeptide(L)'
;MKLYKIGELARVSNVSPRTIDYYTKLGLIEPETRSDTNYRLYSDETLTRLKRIETMKREKYTLEEIKASLRQWKKVGQDEIVTDKLTSLQIHLQQLQKEAQEILPFLDKLKPTQMKNFNKLLTPHTAACIEALLLLLGKSPLS
;
A
#
# COMPACT_ATOMS: atom_id res chain seq x y z
N MET A 1 16.11 -5.77 -20.35
CA MET A 1 15.47 -6.08 -19.04
C MET A 1 16.52 -6.71 -18.14
N LYS A 2 16.69 -6.18 -16.94
CA LYS A 2 17.59 -6.77 -15.97
C LYS A 2 16.89 -7.91 -15.22
N LEU A 3 17.57 -9.05 -15.11
CA LEU A 3 17.08 -10.21 -14.38
C LEU A 3 17.99 -10.52 -13.20
N TYR A 4 17.39 -10.95 -12.11
CA TYR A 4 18.07 -11.21 -10.84
C TYR A 4 17.90 -12.68 -10.45
N LYS A 5 19.00 -13.32 -10.07
CA LYS A 5 18.92 -14.58 -9.33
C LYS A 5 18.46 -14.28 -7.91
N ILE A 6 17.98 -15.29 -7.20
CA ILE A 6 17.40 -15.11 -5.84
C ILE A 6 18.39 -14.42 -4.88
N GLY A 7 19.67 -14.77 -4.94
CA GLY A 7 20.70 -14.15 -4.10
C GLY A 7 20.93 -12.68 -4.41
N GLU A 8 20.93 -12.32 -5.70
CA GLU A 8 21.06 -10.94 -6.14
C GLU A 8 19.83 -10.12 -5.74
N LEU A 9 18.64 -10.69 -5.95
CA LEU A 9 17.38 -10.04 -5.56
C LEU A 9 17.33 -9.80 -4.07
N ALA A 10 17.75 -10.78 -3.28
CA ALA A 10 17.82 -10.68 -1.82
C ALA A 10 18.71 -9.51 -1.37
N ARG A 11 19.86 -9.38 -2.01
CA ARG A 11 20.81 -8.31 -1.66
C ARG A 11 20.25 -6.93 -2.01
N VAL A 12 19.67 -6.79 -3.20
CA VAL A 12 19.16 -5.49 -3.69
C VAL A 12 17.91 -5.06 -2.94
N SER A 13 17.06 -6.04 -2.58
CA SER A 13 15.78 -5.77 -1.90
C SER A 13 15.90 -5.73 -0.38
N ASN A 14 17.02 -6.18 0.16
CA ASN A 14 17.22 -6.34 1.60
C ASN A 14 16.20 -7.32 2.22
N VAL A 15 15.79 -8.31 1.46
CA VAL A 15 14.88 -9.38 1.88
C VAL A 15 15.64 -10.69 1.78
N SER A 16 15.52 -11.58 2.76
CA SER A 16 16.28 -12.83 2.76
C SER A 16 15.88 -13.74 1.59
N PRO A 17 16.81 -14.55 1.06
CA PRO A 17 16.47 -15.52 0.01
C PRO A 17 15.36 -16.49 0.43
N ARG A 18 15.32 -16.86 1.70
CA ARG A 18 14.29 -17.73 2.25
C ARG A 18 12.90 -17.10 2.17
N THR A 19 12.83 -15.80 2.49
CA THR A 19 11.57 -15.04 2.39
C THR A 19 11.12 -14.91 0.94
N ILE A 20 12.05 -14.65 0.03
CA ILE A 20 11.77 -14.57 -1.42
C ILE A 20 11.20 -15.90 -1.92
N ASP A 21 11.82 -17.01 -1.53
CA ASP A 21 11.33 -18.34 -1.88
C ASP A 21 9.91 -18.57 -1.34
N TYR A 22 9.67 -18.19 -0.09
CA TYR A 22 8.37 -18.31 0.54
C TYR A 22 7.30 -17.49 -0.19
N TYR A 23 7.61 -16.24 -0.52
CA TYR A 23 6.67 -15.37 -1.26
C TYR A 23 6.39 -15.91 -2.67
N THR A 24 7.37 -16.51 -3.30
CA THR A 24 7.20 -17.16 -4.61
C THR A 24 6.22 -18.32 -4.49
N LYS A 25 6.37 -19.15 -3.49
CA LYS A 25 5.49 -20.28 -3.23
C LYS A 25 4.07 -19.85 -2.89
N LEU A 26 3.91 -18.74 -2.21
CA LEU A 26 2.60 -18.17 -1.88
C LEU A 26 1.93 -17.46 -3.07
N GLY A 27 2.66 -17.22 -4.15
CA GLY A 27 2.13 -16.51 -5.31
C GLY A 27 2.09 -15.00 -5.15
N LEU A 28 2.80 -14.44 -4.16
CA LEU A 28 2.93 -12.99 -3.99
C LEU A 28 3.84 -12.39 -5.05
N ILE A 29 4.86 -13.13 -5.45
CA ILE A 29 5.78 -12.77 -6.51
C ILE A 29 5.96 -13.97 -7.44
N GLU A 30 6.37 -13.70 -8.67
CA GLU A 30 6.60 -14.74 -9.68
C GLU A 30 7.93 -14.49 -10.37
N PRO A 31 8.70 -15.56 -10.68
CA PRO A 31 9.89 -15.38 -11.51
C PRO A 31 9.46 -15.02 -12.93
N GLU A 32 10.25 -14.20 -13.60
CA GLU A 32 10.02 -13.87 -15.00
C GLU A 32 10.31 -15.07 -15.91
N THR A 33 11.38 -15.79 -15.60
CA THR A 33 11.81 -16.97 -16.36
C THR A 33 12.77 -17.79 -15.50
N ARG A 34 13.33 -18.84 -16.10
CA ARG A 34 14.41 -19.64 -15.50
C ARG A 34 15.63 -19.61 -16.38
N SER A 35 16.82 -19.67 -15.75
CA SER A 35 18.07 -19.77 -16.47
C SER A 35 18.24 -21.16 -17.11
N ASP A 36 19.25 -21.31 -17.98
CA ASP A 36 19.57 -22.59 -18.59
C ASP A 36 19.86 -23.69 -17.55
N THR A 37 20.36 -23.29 -16.38
CA THR A 37 20.61 -24.19 -15.26
C THR A 37 19.41 -24.32 -14.31
N ASN A 38 18.24 -23.87 -14.75
CA ASN A 38 16.96 -23.99 -14.05
C ASN A 38 16.83 -23.15 -12.76
N TYR A 39 17.63 -22.08 -12.62
CA TYR A 39 17.46 -21.11 -11.54
C TYR A 39 16.38 -20.10 -11.89
N ARG A 40 15.59 -19.72 -10.90
CA ARG A 40 14.59 -18.66 -11.05
C ARG A 40 15.27 -17.32 -11.31
N LEU A 41 14.74 -16.58 -12.29
CA LEU A 41 15.18 -15.22 -12.59
C LEU A 41 14.03 -14.27 -12.41
N TYR A 42 14.25 -13.22 -11.61
CA TYR A 42 13.24 -12.23 -11.27
C TYR A 42 13.52 -10.89 -11.95
N SER A 43 12.46 -10.17 -12.29
CA SER A 43 12.57 -8.87 -12.97
C SER A 43 12.62 -7.70 -11.96
N ASP A 44 12.86 -6.50 -12.50
CA ASP A 44 12.74 -5.26 -11.70
C ASP A 44 11.34 -5.06 -11.14
N GLU A 45 10.32 -5.53 -11.85
CA GLU A 45 8.93 -5.48 -11.38
C GLU A 45 8.77 -6.25 -10.06
N THR A 46 9.42 -7.41 -9.94
CA THR A 46 9.44 -8.19 -8.71
C THR A 46 10.10 -7.42 -7.57
N LEU A 47 11.19 -6.69 -7.87
CA LEU A 47 11.84 -5.85 -6.87
C LEU A 47 10.87 -4.80 -6.32
N THR A 48 10.11 -4.16 -7.19
CA THR A 48 9.09 -3.19 -6.81
C THR A 48 8.00 -3.83 -5.95
N ARG A 49 7.53 -5.01 -6.35
CA ARG A 49 6.52 -5.75 -5.56
C ARG A 49 7.03 -6.12 -4.17
N LEU A 50 8.29 -6.50 -4.05
CA LEU A 50 8.89 -6.79 -2.74
C LEU A 50 8.90 -5.57 -1.85
N LYS A 51 9.19 -4.39 -2.38
CA LYS A 51 9.14 -3.14 -1.62
C LYS A 51 7.73 -2.86 -1.09
N ARG A 52 6.71 -3.06 -1.91
CA ARG A 52 5.31 -2.89 -1.49
C ARG A 52 4.92 -3.89 -0.41
N ILE A 53 5.30 -5.14 -0.58
CA ILE A 53 5.02 -6.19 0.42
C ILE A 53 5.63 -5.81 1.77
N GLU A 54 6.89 -5.39 1.79
CA GLU A 54 7.56 -5.00 3.02
C GLU A 54 6.91 -3.77 3.65
N THR A 55 6.49 -2.78 2.86
CA THR A 55 5.79 -1.61 3.35
C THR A 55 4.46 -2.00 4.02
N MET A 56 3.68 -2.83 3.36
CA MET A 56 2.38 -3.28 3.89
C MET A 56 2.56 -4.14 5.15
N LYS A 57 3.59 -4.99 5.19
CA LYS A 57 3.89 -5.79 6.39
C LYS A 57 4.20 -4.90 7.60
N ARG A 58 4.97 -3.84 7.40
CA ARG A 58 5.26 -2.89 8.48
C ARG A 58 3.99 -2.23 9.02
N GLU A 59 2.99 -2.05 8.15
CA GLU A 59 1.70 -1.47 8.52
C GLU A 59 0.71 -2.54 9.02
N LYS A 60 1.20 -3.75 9.34
CA LYS A 60 0.43 -4.83 9.96
C LYS A 60 -0.62 -5.48 9.08
N TYR A 61 -0.49 -5.39 7.76
CA TYR A 61 -1.35 -6.15 6.84
C TYR A 61 -0.97 -7.64 6.85
N THR A 62 -1.97 -8.49 6.72
CA THR A 62 -1.73 -9.93 6.56
C THR A 62 -1.24 -10.21 5.13
N LEU A 63 -0.58 -11.35 4.94
CA LEU A 63 -0.12 -11.75 3.61
C LEU A 63 -1.29 -11.93 2.63
N GLU A 64 -2.45 -12.38 3.11
CA GLU A 64 -3.65 -12.50 2.27
C GLU A 64 -4.16 -11.14 1.82
N GLU A 65 -4.18 -10.15 2.72
CA GLU A 65 -4.56 -8.78 2.40
C GLU A 65 -3.59 -8.15 1.40
N ILE A 66 -2.30 -8.39 1.58
CA ILE A 66 -1.25 -7.92 0.67
C ILE A 66 -1.46 -8.52 -0.71
N LYS A 67 -1.69 -9.83 -0.79
CA LYS A 67 -1.92 -10.52 -2.05
C LYS A 67 -3.12 -9.95 -2.80
N ALA A 68 -4.23 -9.73 -2.10
CA ALA A 68 -5.42 -9.14 -2.68
C ALA A 68 -5.15 -7.72 -3.20
N SER A 69 -4.42 -6.91 -2.44
CA SER A 69 -4.04 -5.55 -2.85
C SER A 69 -3.18 -5.57 -4.11
N LEU A 70 -2.18 -6.43 -4.17
CA LEU A 70 -1.30 -6.54 -5.35
C LEU A 70 -2.07 -6.92 -6.61
N ARG A 71 -3.08 -7.79 -6.49
CA ARG A 71 -3.94 -8.17 -7.61
C ARG A 71 -4.76 -7.00 -8.13
N GLN A 72 -5.32 -6.19 -7.22
CA GLN A 72 -6.13 -5.04 -7.59
C GLN A 72 -5.29 -3.98 -8.31
N TRP A 73 -4.11 -3.67 -7.79
CA TRP A 73 -3.25 -2.67 -8.41
C TRP A 73 -2.73 -3.11 -9.77
N LYS A 74 -2.52 -4.40 -9.99
CA LYS A 74 -2.15 -4.92 -11.30
C LYS A 74 -3.22 -4.60 -12.36
N LYS A 75 -4.49 -4.56 -11.96
CA LYS A 75 -5.60 -4.21 -12.86
C LYS A 75 -5.65 -2.72 -13.18
N VAL A 76 -5.16 -1.87 -12.28
CA VAL A 76 -5.15 -0.41 -12.48
C VAL A 76 -4.09 0.02 -13.48
N GLY A 77 -2.97 -0.72 -13.55
CA GLY A 77 -1.90 -0.43 -14.50
C GLY A 77 -0.55 -0.87 -13.96
N GLN A 78 0.46 -0.71 -14.82
CA GLN A 78 1.82 -1.14 -14.49
C GLN A 78 2.78 0.02 -14.24
N ASP A 79 2.27 1.27 -14.20
CA ASP A 79 3.10 2.41 -13.88
C ASP A 79 3.53 2.31 -12.42
N GLU A 80 4.83 2.13 -12.22
CA GLU A 80 5.42 1.90 -10.91
C GLU A 80 5.18 3.08 -9.96
N ILE A 81 5.37 4.31 -10.45
CA ILE A 81 5.22 5.52 -9.63
C ILE A 81 3.77 5.68 -9.19
N VAL A 82 2.83 5.53 -10.12
CA VAL A 82 1.40 5.64 -9.82
C VAL A 82 0.98 4.57 -8.82
N THR A 83 1.41 3.32 -9.04
CA THR A 83 1.03 2.21 -8.16
C THR A 83 1.59 2.39 -6.76
N ASP A 84 2.83 2.88 -6.62
CA ASP A 84 3.42 3.14 -5.31
C ASP A 84 2.69 4.25 -4.56
N LYS A 85 2.33 5.32 -5.24
CA LYS A 85 1.58 6.43 -4.64
C LYS A 85 0.17 5.99 -4.22
N LEU A 86 -0.50 5.19 -5.05
CA LEU A 86 -1.82 4.67 -4.73
C LEU A 86 -1.78 3.68 -3.56
N THR A 87 -0.75 2.83 -3.48
CA THR A 87 -0.57 1.93 -2.35
C THR A 87 -0.38 2.73 -1.05
N SER A 88 0.45 3.76 -1.09
CA SER A 88 0.66 4.64 0.06
C SER A 88 -0.63 5.32 0.49
N LEU A 89 -1.39 5.83 -0.46
CA LEU A 89 -2.68 6.46 -0.19
C LEU A 89 -3.66 5.48 0.44
N GLN A 90 -3.75 4.27 -0.08
CA GLN A 90 -4.63 3.23 0.47
C GLN A 90 -4.30 2.94 1.93
N ILE A 91 -3.02 2.81 2.25
CA ILE A 91 -2.56 2.57 3.62
C ILE A 91 -2.97 3.73 4.53
N HIS A 92 -2.73 4.97 4.10
CA HIS A 92 -3.10 6.15 4.88
C HIS A 92 -4.61 6.26 5.11
N LEU A 93 -5.41 5.93 4.11
CA LEU A 93 -6.87 5.95 4.24
C LEU A 93 -7.36 4.93 5.26
N GLN A 94 -6.77 3.74 5.27
CA GLN A 94 -7.14 2.71 6.24
C GLN A 94 -6.73 3.10 7.65
N GLN A 95 -5.55 3.69 7.82
CA GLN A 95 -5.09 4.20 9.11
C GLN A 95 -6.00 5.32 9.60
N LEU A 96 -6.37 6.25 8.72
CA LEU A 96 -7.29 7.34 9.05
C LEU A 96 -8.65 6.82 9.49
N GLN A 97 -9.19 5.85 8.76
CA GLN A 97 -10.47 5.22 9.11
C GLN A 97 -10.41 4.62 10.51
N LYS A 98 -9.33 3.90 10.82
CA LYS A 98 -9.14 3.29 12.13
C LYS A 98 -9.07 4.33 13.25
N GLU A 99 -8.26 5.38 13.04
CA GLU A 99 -8.12 6.46 14.01
C GLU A 99 -9.44 7.19 14.26
N ALA A 100 -10.19 7.45 13.18
CA ALA A 100 -11.49 8.09 13.30
C ALA A 100 -12.47 7.24 14.12
N GLN A 101 -12.49 5.93 13.88
CA GLN A 101 -13.34 5.01 14.63
C GLN A 101 -12.94 4.94 16.11
N GLU A 102 -11.66 5.01 16.41
CA GLU A 102 -11.16 4.99 17.78
C GLU A 102 -11.52 6.25 18.56
N ILE A 103 -11.65 7.39 17.89
CA ILE A 103 -12.00 8.66 18.53
C ILE A 103 -13.49 8.78 18.82
N LEU A 104 -14.36 8.16 17.98
CA LEU A 104 -15.79 8.30 18.10
C LEU A 104 -16.36 8.11 19.52
N PRO A 105 -15.96 7.07 20.28
CA PRO A 105 -16.49 6.89 21.62
C PRO A 105 -16.13 8.00 22.61
N PHE A 106 -15.05 8.74 22.35
CA PHE A 106 -14.58 9.80 23.24
C PHE A 106 -15.30 11.13 22.97
N LEU A 107 -15.91 11.30 21.80
CA LEU A 107 -16.57 12.56 21.42
C LEU A 107 -17.78 12.87 22.32
N ASP A 108 -18.50 11.85 22.77
CA ASP A 108 -19.64 12.01 23.64
C ASP A 108 -19.30 12.60 25.02
N LYS A 109 -18.01 12.51 25.39
CA LYS A 109 -17.52 13.02 26.67
C LYS A 109 -17.09 14.47 26.59
N LEU A 110 -17.04 15.06 25.41
CA LEU A 110 -16.62 16.43 25.21
C LEU A 110 -17.75 17.41 25.61
N LYS A 111 -17.34 18.50 26.26
CA LYS A 111 -18.26 19.62 26.53
C LYS A 111 -18.53 20.34 25.20
N PRO A 112 -19.68 21.06 25.09
CA PRO A 112 -20.02 21.77 23.86
C PRO A 112 -18.92 22.72 23.37
N THR A 113 -18.22 23.41 24.29
CA THR A 113 -17.12 24.30 23.94
C THR A 113 -15.94 23.53 23.35
N GLN A 114 -15.62 22.36 23.91
CA GLN A 114 -14.55 21.49 23.42
C GLN A 114 -14.90 20.95 22.05
N MET A 115 -16.14 20.53 21.82
CA MET A 115 -16.59 20.03 20.54
C MET A 115 -16.50 21.10 19.46
N LYS A 116 -16.85 22.35 19.79
CA LYS A 116 -16.73 23.47 18.88
C LYS A 116 -15.29 23.72 18.48
N ASN A 117 -14.36 23.66 19.43
CA ASN A 117 -12.93 23.83 19.18
C ASN A 117 -12.36 22.67 18.34
N PHE A 118 -12.82 21.45 18.62
CA PHE A 118 -12.45 20.26 17.85
C PHE A 118 -12.87 20.41 16.38
N ASN A 119 -14.12 20.80 16.14
CA ASN A 119 -14.65 21.00 14.79
C ASN A 119 -13.88 22.12 14.06
N LYS A 120 -13.58 23.21 14.76
CA LYS A 120 -12.82 24.32 14.20
C LYS A 120 -11.44 23.91 13.73
N LEU A 121 -10.78 23.01 14.49
CA LEU A 121 -9.45 22.51 14.17
C LEU A 121 -9.47 21.58 12.96
N LEU A 122 -10.43 20.66 12.89
CA LEU A 122 -10.44 19.60 11.88
C LEU A 122 -11.16 19.97 10.57
N THR A 123 -12.15 20.86 10.63
CA THR A 123 -13.00 21.15 9.46
C THR A 123 -12.21 21.61 8.22
N PRO A 124 -11.26 22.55 8.31
CA PRO A 124 -10.52 22.98 7.11
C PRO A 124 -9.72 21.84 6.46
N HIS A 125 -9.04 21.04 7.28
CA HIS A 125 -8.23 19.92 6.78
C HIS A 125 -9.09 18.81 6.21
N THR A 126 -10.22 18.52 6.86
CA THR A 126 -11.16 17.49 6.41
C THR A 126 -11.81 17.88 5.09
N ALA A 127 -12.24 19.14 4.96
CA ALA A 127 -12.85 19.64 3.73
C ALA A 127 -11.88 19.57 2.55
N ALA A 128 -10.64 20.00 2.75
CA ALA A 128 -9.59 19.93 1.72
C ALA A 128 -9.29 18.49 1.31
N CYS A 129 -9.25 17.57 2.27
CA CYS A 129 -9.00 16.16 2.02
C CYS A 129 -10.14 15.53 1.21
N ILE A 130 -11.39 15.80 1.58
CA ILE A 130 -12.56 15.31 0.85
C ILE A 130 -12.55 15.82 -0.58
N GLU A 131 -12.27 17.11 -0.78
CA GLU A 131 -12.20 17.68 -2.12
C GLU A 131 -11.14 16.99 -2.98
N ALA A 132 -9.94 16.81 -2.43
CA ALA A 132 -8.85 16.13 -3.14
C ALA A 132 -9.22 14.69 -3.53
N LEU A 133 -9.87 13.96 -2.61
CA LEU A 133 -10.30 12.58 -2.85
C LEU A 133 -11.39 12.50 -3.92
N LEU A 134 -12.32 13.46 -3.94
CA LEU A 134 -13.36 13.52 -4.96
C LEU A 134 -12.76 13.77 -6.33
N LEU A 135 -11.76 14.65 -6.43
CA LEU A 135 -11.04 14.89 -7.68
C LEU A 135 -10.33 13.63 -8.16
N LEU A 136 -9.70 12.90 -7.24
CA LEU A 136 -9.02 11.64 -7.54
C LEU A 136 -9.98 10.61 -8.14
N LEU A 137 -11.20 10.55 -7.63
CA LEU A 137 -12.22 9.62 -8.11
C LEU A 137 -12.93 10.11 -9.38
N GLY A 138 -12.51 11.24 -9.93
CA GLY A 138 -13.12 11.82 -11.13
C GLY A 138 -14.43 12.54 -10.87
N LYS A 139 -14.70 12.91 -9.60
CA LYS A 139 -15.92 13.63 -9.23
C LYS A 139 -15.56 15.06 -8.87
N SER A 140 -16.23 16.02 -9.53
CA SER A 140 -16.06 17.43 -9.21
C SER A 140 -17.04 17.85 -8.12
N PRO A 141 -16.60 18.62 -7.11
CA PRO A 141 -17.50 19.15 -6.10
C PRO A 141 -18.57 20.11 -6.67
N LEU A 142 -18.33 20.63 -7.90
CA LEU A 142 -19.20 21.58 -8.55
C LEU A 142 -20.14 20.94 -9.55
N SER A 143 -20.06 19.64 -9.73
CA SER A 143 -20.91 18.91 -10.67
C SER A 143 -22.08 18.21 -10.00
#